data_3138073c47da69e89b73a5e20e31f963
#
_entry.id   3138073c47da69e89b73a5e20e31f963
#
_cell.length_a   1.000
_cell.length_b   1.000
_cell.length_c   1.000
_cell.angle_alpha   90.00
_cell.angle_beta   90.00
_cell.angle_gamma   90.00
#
_symmetry.space_group_name_H-M   'P 1'
#
loop_
_entity.id
_entity.type
_entity.pdbx_description
1 polymer ?
#
loop_
_entity_poly.entity_id
_entity_poly.type
_entity_poly.pdbx_seq_one_letter_code
_entity_poly.pdbx_strand_id
1 'polypeptide(L)'
;MAKFDPEIVLEFYANAWPTEEGVRDMRSWVRGQWIPFDADAIGQLLGYPLVLEEGQECEYGQRRNRSDGFDEEAIAQLLCIPGQDFARTAARRRVRIMRTNMTTLTQIWMTLLLSNILPTDHNSDLPMPKCQLVWRPLGTLWT
;
A
#
# COMPACT_ATOMS: atom_id res chain seq x y z
N MET A 1 27.66 2.35 -1.92
CA MET A 1 26.37 1.75 -2.26
C MET A 1 26.58 0.27 -2.52
N ALA A 2 25.90 -0.61 -1.79
CA ALA A 2 25.90 -2.04 -2.11
C ALA A 2 25.31 -2.23 -3.51
N LYS A 3 25.98 -3.00 -4.35
CA LYS A 3 25.46 -3.31 -5.69
C LYS A 3 24.22 -4.19 -5.50
N PHE A 4 23.12 -3.78 -6.08
CA PHE A 4 21.92 -4.61 -6.21
C PHE A 4 22.24 -5.82 -7.07
N ASP A 5 21.95 -7.02 -6.57
CA ASP A 5 22.09 -8.28 -7.31
C ASP A 5 20.70 -8.77 -7.75
N PRO A 6 20.35 -8.62 -9.03
CA PRO A 6 19.03 -9.01 -9.50
C PRO A 6 18.77 -10.52 -9.42
N GLU A 7 19.79 -11.35 -9.45
CA GLU A 7 19.64 -12.81 -9.35
C GLU A 7 19.14 -13.23 -7.98
N ILE A 8 19.63 -12.59 -6.91
CA ILE A 8 19.16 -12.84 -5.52
C ILE A 8 17.68 -12.51 -5.40
N VAL A 9 17.24 -11.41 -6.01
CA VAL A 9 15.83 -11.00 -5.96
C VAL A 9 14.94 -11.96 -6.73
N LEU A 10 15.38 -12.40 -7.91
CA LEU A 10 14.65 -13.40 -8.70
C LEU A 10 14.56 -14.74 -7.96
N GLU A 11 15.66 -15.20 -7.38
CA GLU A 11 15.71 -16.43 -6.58
C GLU A 11 14.77 -16.32 -5.35
N PHE A 12 14.79 -15.16 -4.65
CA PHE A 12 13.89 -14.92 -3.52
C PHE A 12 12.42 -15.06 -3.93
N TYR A 13 12.01 -14.38 -4.99
CA TYR A 13 10.61 -14.43 -5.44
C TYR A 13 10.21 -15.80 -6.01
N ALA A 14 11.11 -16.48 -6.68
CA ALA A 14 10.84 -17.82 -7.19
C ALA A 14 10.56 -18.84 -6.06
N ASN A 15 11.18 -18.66 -4.90
CA ASN A 15 11.07 -19.56 -3.76
C ASN A 15 10.14 -19.06 -2.64
N ALA A 16 9.54 -17.87 -2.79
CA ALA A 16 8.66 -17.28 -1.79
C ALA A 16 7.21 -17.78 -1.86
N TRP A 17 6.85 -18.57 -2.89
CA TRP A 17 5.51 -19.12 -3.04
C TRP A 17 5.33 -20.37 -2.16
N PRO A 18 4.18 -20.53 -1.51
CA PRO A 18 3.90 -21.73 -0.74
C PRO A 18 3.89 -22.94 -1.68
N THR A 19 4.58 -24.00 -1.26
CA THR A 19 4.63 -25.28 -1.99
C THR A 19 3.39 -26.13 -1.79
N GLU A 20 2.57 -25.83 -0.76
CA GLU A 20 1.33 -26.55 -0.44
C GLU A 20 0.18 -25.56 -0.31
N GLU A 21 -1.01 -25.96 -0.80
CA GLU A 21 -2.22 -25.16 -0.64
C GLU A 21 -2.57 -24.97 0.84
N GLY A 22 -2.62 -23.72 1.29
CA GLY A 22 -3.08 -23.34 2.63
C GLY A 22 -2.00 -23.07 3.66
N VAL A 23 -0.75 -23.43 3.43
CA VAL A 23 0.35 -23.13 4.36
C VAL A 23 1.16 -21.95 3.82
N ARG A 24 1.01 -20.78 4.43
CA ARG A 24 1.87 -19.62 4.13
C ARG A 24 3.12 -19.72 5.01
N ASP A 25 4.15 -20.37 4.49
CA ASP A 25 5.49 -20.29 5.07
C ASP A 25 6.11 -18.97 4.57
N MET A 26 6.13 -17.95 5.46
CA MET A 26 6.68 -16.63 5.16
C MET A 26 8.22 -16.66 5.15
N ARG A 27 8.80 -17.64 4.45
CA ARG A 27 10.25 -17.79 4.25
C ARG A 27 10.55 -18.11 2.80
N SER A 28 11.69 -17.63 2.31
CA SER A 28 12.20 -17.95 0.98
C SER A 28 13.59 -18.56 1.09
N TRP A 29 13.89 -19.57 0.28
CA TRP A 29 15.21 -20.18 0.18
C TRP A 29 16.07 -19.41 -0.81
N VAL A 30 17.16 -18.79 -0.32
CA VAL A 30 18.04 -17.95 -1.14
C VAL A 30 19.49 -18.25 -0.81
N ARG A 31 20.28 -18.60 -1.81
CA ARG A 31 21.73 -18.87 -1.69
C ARG A 31 22.07 -19.84 -0.54
N GLY A 32 21.25 -20.88 -0.36
CA GLY A 32 21.48 -21.89 0.68
C GLY A 32 21.00 -21.49 2.08
N GLN A 33 20.20 -20.46 2.23
CA GLN A 33 19.67 -19.97 3.50
C GLN A 33 18.17 -19.70 3.42
N TRP A 34 17.46 -19.96 4.52
CA TRP A 34 16.06 -19.55 4.68
C TRP A 34 16.01 -18.09 5.12
N ILE A 35 15.38 -17.26 4.33
CA ILE A 35 15.17 -15.83 4.59
C ILE A 35 13.70 -15.63 5.03
N PRO A 36 13.45 -15.35 6.31
CA PRO A 36 12.10 -15.02 6.76
C PRO A 36 11.70 -13.64 6.25
N PHE A 37 10.43 -13.50 5.87
CA PHE A 37 9.84 -12.22 5.44
C PHE A 37 8.45 -12.00 6.05
N ASP A 38 8.21 -12.59 7.21
CA ASP A 38 7.07 -12.26 8.03
C ASP A 38 7.16 -10.83 8.60
N ALA A 39 6.09 -10.37 9.23
CA ALA A 39 6.01 -9.00 9.77
C ALA A 39 7.11 -8.73 10.81
N ASP A 40 7.46 -9.73 11.62
CA ASP A 40 8.47 -9.57 12.67
C ASP A 40 9.87 -9.43 12.08
N ALA A 41 10.22 -10.30 11.13
CA ALA A 41 11.52 -10.24 10.44
C ALA A 41 11.69 -8.92 9.68
N ILE A 42 10.67 -8.47 8.96
CA ILE A 42 10.68 -7.19 8.26
C ILE A 42 10.76 -6.04 9.26
N GLY A 43 9.98 -6.07 10.33
CA GLY A 43 9.99 -5.04 11.37
C GLY A 43 11.36 -4.89 12.03
N GLN A 44 12.03 -6.01 12.35
CA GLN A 44 13.39 -6.02 12.89
C GLN A 44 14.40 -5.44 11.90
N LEU A 45 14.32 -5.84 10.62
CA LEU A 45 15.20 -5.33 9.56
C LEU A 45 15.08 -3.83 9.38
N LEU A 46 13.85 -3.30 9.45
CA LEU A 46 13.57 -1.87 9.30
C LEU A 46 13.84 -1.06 10.59
N GLY A 47 14.11 -1.71 11.71
CA GLY A 47 14.25 -1.06 13.01
C GLY A 47 12.93 -0.59 13.63
N TYR A 48 11.79 -1.05 13.10
CA TYR A 48 10.44 -0.74 13.58
C TYR A 48 9.67 -2.06 13.82
N PRO A 49 9.98 -2.80 14.91
CA PRO A 49 9.27 -4.03 15.20
C PRO A 49 7.78 -3.74 15.41
N LEU A 50 6.94 -4.47 14.69
CA LEU A 50 5.49 -4.39 14.83
C LEU A 50 5.07 -5.26 16.02
N VAL A 51 4.85 -4.65 17.16
CA VAL A 51 4.32 -5.36 18.35
C VAL A 51 2.79 -5.22 18.31
N LEU A 52 2.11 -6.32 18.06
CA LEU A 52 0.64 -6.40 18.12
C LEU A 52 0.24 -7.28 19.31
N GLU A 53 -0.77 -6.84 20.07
CA GLU A 53 -1.41 -7.67 21.08
C GLU A 53 -2.31 -8.73 20.40
N GLU A 54 -2.58 -9.82 21.11
CA GLU A 54 -3.45 -10.89 20.59
C GLU A 54 -4.82 -10.32 20.20
N GLY A 55 -5.22 -10.50 18.93
CA GLY A 55 -6.45 -9.96 18.37
C GLY A 55 -6.38 -8.50 17.91
N GLN A 56 -5.25 -7.83 18.09
CA GLN A 56 -5.06 -6.49 17.58
C GLN A 56 -4.72 -6.51 16.08
N GLU A 57 -5.48 -5.77 15.29
CA GLU A 57 -5.19 -5.56 13.88
C GLU A 57 -4.13 -4.47 13.70
N CYS A 58 -3.18 -4.65 12.78
CA CYS A 58 -2.21 -3.61 12.48
C CYS A 58 -2.91 -2.35 11.93
N GLU A 59 -2.26 -1.21 12.06
CA GLU A 59 -2.84 0.09 11.66
C GLU A 59 -3.30 0.10 10.19
N TYR A 60 -2.61 -0.59 9.30
CA TYR A 60 -3.03 -0.76 7.91
C TYR A 60 -4.33 -1.58 7.79
N GLY A 61 -4.45 -2.69 8.54
CA GLY A 61 -5.64 -3.51 8.57
C GLY A 61 -6.85 -2.76 9.12
N GLN A 62 -6.66 -2.09 10.26
CA GLN A 62 -7.69 -1.23 10.86
C GLN A 62 -8.20 -0.15 9.91
N ARG A 63 -7.32 0.40 9.07
CA ARG A 63 -7.68 1.45 8.10
C ARG A 63 -8.35 0.88 6.86
N ARG A 64 -7.89 -0.28 6.40
CA ARG A 64 -8.50 -0.96 5.26
C ARG A 64 -9.93 -1.40 5.57
N ASN A 65 -10.19 -1.84 6.79
CA ASN A 65 -11.47 -2.38 7.23
C ASN A 65 -12.43 -1.32 7.79
N ARG A 66 -11.93 -0.11 8.09
CA ARG A 66 -12.80 1.01 8.51
C ARG A 66 -13.59 1.53 7.31
N SER A 67 -14.78 0.99 7.15
CA SER A 67 -15.83 1.58 6.30
C SER A 67 -16.49 2.79 6.97
N ASP A 68 -16.31 2.96 8.27
CA ASP A 68 -17.05 3.91 9.10
C ASP A 68 -16.16 5.10 9.44
N GLY A 69 -16.49 6.26 8.90
CA GLY A 69 -15.92 7.54 9.33
C GLY A 69 -14.86 8.16 8.43
N PHE A 70 -14.68 7.69 7.19
CA PHE A 70 -13.92 8.46 6.22
C PHE A 70 -14.76 9.58 5.66
N ASP A 71 -14.30 10.80 5.88
CA ASP A 71 -14.85 11.96 5.20
C ASP A 71 -14.35 11.94 3.74
N GLU A 72 -15.15 11.29 2.88
CA GLU A 72 -14.87 11.21 1.45
C GLU A 72 -14.78 12.60 0.79
N GLU A 73 -15.47 13.58 1.36
CA GLU A 73 -15.42 14.96 0.88
C GLU A 73 -14.08 15.61 1.21
N ALA A 74 -13.58 15.45 2.43
CA ALA A 74 -12.26 15.94 2.82
C ALA A 74 -11.14 15.28 1.98
N ILE A 75 -11.29 13.99 1.66
CA ILE A 75 -10.35 13.28 0.78
C ILE A 75 -10.41 13.89 -0.63
N ALA A 76 -11.60 14.14 -1.18
CA ALA A 76 -11.74 14.74 -2.50
C ALA A 76 -11.13 16.15 -2.55
N GLN A 77 -11.39 16.97 -1.55
CA GLN A 77 -10.85 18.33 -1.47
C GLN A 77 -9.31 18.36 -1.41
N LEU A 78 -8.69 17.41 -0.74
CA LEU A 78 -7.23 17.34 -0.63
C LEU A 78 -6.57 16.72 -1.86
N LEU A 79 -7.15 15.66 -2.41
CA LEU A 79 -6.50 14.87 -3.46
C LEU A 79 -6.86 15.31 -4.87
N CYS A 80 -8.04 15.90 -5.06
CA CYS A 80 -8.50 16.33 -6.39
C CYS A 80 -8.16 17.78 -6.70
N ILE A 81 -8.07 18.10 -7.98
CA ILE A 81 -8.06 19.47 -8.48
C ILE A 81 -9.38 20.14 -8.06
N PRO A 82 -9.39 21.43 -7.68
CA PRO A 82 -10.62 22.13 -7.31
C PRO A 82 -11.73 21.97 -8.36
N GLY A 83 -12.90 21.54 -7.90
CA GLY A 83 -14.05 21.28 -8.78
C GLY A 83 -14.09 19.87 -9.40
N GLN A 84 -13.09 19.05 -9.15
CA GLN A 84 -13.08 17.63 -9.53
C GLN A 84 -13.46 16.74 -8.34
N ASP A 85 -13.95 15.54 -8.64
CA ASP A 85 -14.41 14.58 -7.63
C ASP A 85 -14.06 13.15 -8.07
N PHE A 86 -14.38 12.21 -7.24
CA PHE A 86 -14.32 10.78 -7.52
C PHE A 86 -15.20 10.39 -8.71
N ALA A 87 -14.75 9.40 -9.47
CA ALA A 87 -15.63 8.66 -10.34
C ALA A 87 -16.66 7.89 -9.51
N ARG A 88 -17.91 7.87 -9.99
CA ARG A 88 -19.04 7.29 -9.27
C ARG A 88 -19.62 6.10 -10.04
N THR A 89 -20.13 5.14 -9.31
CA THR A 89 -20.96 4.05 -9.88
C THR A 89 -22.32 4.59 -10.33
N ALA A 90 -23.10 3.75 -11.04
CA ALA A 90 -24.49 4.03 -11.34
C ALA A 90 -25.33 4.32 -10.08
N ALA A 91 -24.99 3.72 -8.94
CA ALA A 91 -25.59 3.98 -7.63
C ALA A 91 -25.02 5.24 -6.93
N ARG A 92 -24.29 6.10 -7.63
CA ARG A 92 -23.63 7.32 -7.15
C ARG A 92 -22.62 7.14 -6.04
N ARG A 93 -22.15 5.92 -5.78
CA ARG A 93 -21.07 5.65 -4.80
C ARG A 93 -19.73 6.07 -5.38
N ARG A 94 -18.91 6.78 -4.61
CA ARG A 94 -17.53 7.13 -4.92
C ARG A 94 -16.67 5.87 -4.93
N VAL A 95 -15.87 5.65 -5.97
CA VAL A 95 -15.09 4.40 -6.12
C VAL A 95 -13.61 4.63 -6.35
N ARG A 96 -13.26 5.66 -7.08
CA ARG A 96 -11.86 5.95 -7.45
C ARG A 96 -11.69 7.40 -7.90
N ILE A 97 -10.47 7.92 -7.79
CA ILE A 97 -10.08 9.20 -8.39
C ILE A 97 -9.32 8.89 -9.68
N MET A 98 -9.75 9.47 -10.79
CA MET A 98 -9.03 9.39 -12.06
C MET A 98 -7.76 10.25 -11.97
N ARG A 99 -6.65 9.80 -12.56
CA ARG A 99 -5.38 10.54 -12.55
C ARG A 99 -5.52 11.97 -13.06
N THR A 100 -6.35 12.17 -14.07
CA THR A 100 -6.66 13.50 -14.64
C THR A 100 -7.36 14.45 -13.67
N ASN A 101 -8.00 13.92 -12.64
CA ASN A 101 -8.69 14.70 -11.61
C ASN A 101 -7.83 14.98 -10.38
N MET A 102 -6.62 14.41 -10.32
CA MET A 102 -5.71 14.55 -9.16
C MET A 102 -4.86 15.80 -9.24
N THR A 103 -4.59 16.40 -8.07
CA THR A 103 -3.55 17.42 -7.98
C THR A 103 -2.19 16.84 -8.36
N THR A 104 -1.25 17.69 -8.78
CA THR A 104 0.13 17.26 -9.10
C THR A 104 0.78 16.53 -7.91
N LEU A 105 0.57 17.04 -6.70
CA LEU A 105 1.12 16.43 -5.49
C LEU A 105 0.53 15.04 -5.24
N THR A 106 -0.78 14.87 -5.42
CA THR A 106 -1.44 13.56 -5.35
C THR A 106 -0.88 12.57 -6.38
N GLN A 107 -0.62 13.02 -7.60
CA GLN A 107 -0.04 12.17 -8.65
C GLN A 107 1.38 11.71 -8.29
N ILE A 108 2.19 12.56 -7.67
CA ILE A 108 3.53 12.21 -7.18
C ILE A 108 3.42 11.13 -6.09
N TRP A 109 2.59 11.37 -5.08
CA TRP A 109 2.37 10.42 -3.99
C TRP A 109 1.78 9.09 -4.48
N MET A 110 0.82 9.14 -5.40
CA MET A 110 0.29 7.94 -6.05
C MET A 110 1.39 7.15 -6.74
N THR A 111 2.26 7.83 -7.50
CA THR A 111 3.37 7.17 -8.20
C THR A 111 4.34 6.52 -7.21
N LEU A 112 4.72 7.22 -6.13
CA LEU A 112 5.58 6.66 -5.08
C LEU A 112 4.93 5.46 -4.39
N LEU A 113 3.65 5.54 -4.05
CA LEU A 113 2.91 4.45 -3.42
C LEU A 113 2.84 3.22 -4.32
N LEU A 114 2.45 3.40 -5.59
CA LEU A 114 2.27 2.30 -6.53
C LEU A 114 3.58 1.69 -7.01
N SER A 115 4.68 2.43 -6.99
CA SER A 115 5.99 1.91 -7.39
C SER A 115 6.74 1.20 -6.26
N ASN A 116 6.51 1.58 -5.00
CA ASN A 116 7.35 1.13 -3.89
C ASN A 116 6.60 0.33 -2.82
N ILE A 117 5.31 0.63 -2.58
CA ILE A 117 4.55 0.05 -1.47
C ILE A 117 3.50 -0.95 -1.96
N LEU A 118 2.79 -0.61 -3.02
CA LEU A 118 1.73 -1.43 -3.61
C LEU A 118 1.96 -1.56 -5.12
N PRO A 119 2.99 -2.27 -5.57
CA PRO A 119 3.32 -2.37 -6.98
C PRO A 119 2.13 -2.84 -7.80
N THR A 120 1.83 -2.11 -8.87
CA THR A 120 0.75 -2.43 -9.80
C THR A 120 1.03 -1.79 -11.15
N ASP A 121 0.64 -2.47 -12.22
CA ASP A 121 0.73 -1.95 -13.59
C ASP A 121 -0.35 -0.89 -13.86
N HIS A 122 -1.34 -0.79 -12.98
CA HIS A 122 -2.48 0.09 -13.13
C HIS A 122 -2.24 1.44 -12.43
N ASN A 123 -1.91 2.47 -13.19
CA ASN A 123 -1.56 3.81 -12.72
C ASN A 123 -2.46 4.94 -13.25
N SER A 124 -3.61 4.59 -13.85
CA SER A 124 -4.55 5.56 -14.42
C SER A 124 -5.54 6.13 -13.41
N ASP A 125 -5.72 5.46 -12.28
CA ASP A 125 -6.64 5.86 -11.23
C ASP A 125 -6.18 5.39 -9.83
N LEU A 126 -6.80 5.93 -8.80
CA LEU A 126 -6.56 5.57 -7.42
C LEU A 126 -7.87 5.12 -6.78
N PRO A 127 -8.06 3.81 -6.54
CA PRO A 127 -9.23 3.28 -5.85
C PRO A 127 -9.38 3.83 -4.43
N MET A 128 -10.61 3.94 -3.94
CA MET A 128 -10.94 4.51 -2.63
C MET A 128 -10.07 3.97 -1.48
N PRO A 129 -9.82 2.66 -1.32
CA PRO A 129 -8.96 2.15 -0.26
C PRO A 129 -7.51 2.67 -0.36
N LYS A 130 -7.02 2.92 -1.57
CA LYS A 130 -5.67 3.47 -1.79
C LYS A 130 -5.64 5.00 -1.61
N CYS A 131 -6.75 5.70 -1.84
CA CYS A 131 -6.86 7.14 -1.55
C CYS A 131 -6.55 7.45 -0.09
N GLN A 132 -6.97 6.59 0.82
CA GLN A 132 -6.75 6.72 2.26
C GLN A 132 -5.25 6.66 2.62
N LEU A 133 -4.47 5.87 1.91
CA LEU A 133 -3.02 5.77 2.11
C LEU A 133 -2.28 7.02 1.61
N VAL A 134 -2.79 7.67 0.57
CA VAL A 134 -2.21 8.91 0.02
C VAL A 134 -2.66 10.14 0.81
N TRP A 135 -3.92 10.15 1.27
CA TRP A 135 -4.50 11.27 1.99
C TRP A 135 -3.76 11.61 3.30
N ARG A 136 -3.32 10.61 4.04
CA ARG A 136 -2.70 10.81 5.35
C ARG A 136 -1.36 11.53 5.33
N PRO A 137 -0.36 11.11 4.53
CA PRO A 137 0.88 11.87 4.44
C PRO A 137 0.65 13.32 4.00
N LEU A 138 -0.31 13.55 3.12
CA LEU A 138 -0.64 14.90 2.65
C LEU A 138 -1.35 15.72 3.73
N GLY A 139 -2.27 15.11 4.49
CA GLY A 139 -2.97 15.79 5.58
C GLY A 139 -2.06 16.23 6.74
N THR A 140 -0.99 15.50 7.02
CA THR A 140 -0.01 15.84 8.08
C THR A 140 1.02 16.87 7.65
N LEU A 141 1.20 17.09 6.35
CA LEU A 141 2.15 18.10 5.84
C LEU A 141 1.57 19.53 5.88
N TRP A 142 0.28 19.69 6.11
CA TRP A 142 -0.42 20.99 6.10
C TRP A 142 -0.95 21.42 7.47
N THR A 143 -0.68 20.67 8.53
CA THR A 143 -0.93 21.03 9.93
C THR A 143 0.37 21.38 10.66
#